data_ff71fc820879cf6df8cbc875168ad3e5
#
_entry.id   ff71fc820879cf6df8cbc875168ad3e5
#
_cell.length_a   1.000
_cell.length_b   1.000
_cell.length_c   1.000
_cell.angle_alpha   90.00
_cell.angle_beta   90.00
_cell.angle_gamma   90.00
#
_symmetry.space_group_name_H-M   'P 1'
#
loop_
_entity.id
_entity.type
_entity.pdbx_description
1 polymer ?
#
loop_
_entity_poly.entity_id
_entity_poly.type
_entity_poly.pdbx_seq_one_letter_code
_entity_poly.pdbx_strand_id
1 'polypeptide(L)'
;MSILLKAGADAGNNGLKLMVKGQDPIFIPSIYALYIGEPTGLLDEGDVSLSELENHIDVTISSPSLMLNNVRYIVGEKVIQDQLKGTEVEKKSNKSTDELMVITILSGLAVSAMRQSPTSSHINIRYDLSVALPMQLITQEIAAENAKRYMGNHKVVFHYPNGRDVTINISIEYCKCLPEGASGTWGIVYDEEGNVVKHKIECEQNKVSEIDFVDKTLLSFDIGAGTTEEVVSLGVNFRPQLSKGLSYGVKETLLQIITRWNRKYPTKTIDSITEFNQIYLNDKHPRNALLVEESQPALLGLAACVATDIINKIDDMKDDPYVFIYGGGAVIIKNSLKMILKQKGRLTNVIFVDNPLFTNARGLLVYTCSPKYREHKQKELGFTNLTIS
;
A
#
# COMPACT_ATOMS: atom_id res chain seq x y z
N MET A 1 -26.68 -14.96 6.77
CA MET A 1 -26.30 -13.89 5.81
C MET A 1 -24.78 -13.81 5.81
N SER A 2 -24.14 -13.76 4.64
CA SER A 2 -22.69 -13.55 4.56
C SER A 2 -22.34 -12.13 5.03
N ILE A 3 -21.28 -12.00 5.83
CA ILE A 3 -20.79 -10.71 6.34
C ILE A 3 -20.29 -9.86 5.18
N LEU A 4 -20.62 -8.56 5.17
CA LEU A 4 -20.03 -7.58 4.25
C LEU A 4 -18.93 -6.82 4.99
N LEU A 5 -17.70 -7.01 4.57
CA LEU A 5 -16.54 -6.29 5.09
C LEU A 5 -16.20 -5.09 4.19
N LYS A 6 -15.55 -4.09 4.77
CA LYS A 6 -15.05 -2.92 4.06
C LYS A 6 -13.54 -2.96 4.03
N ALA A 7 -12.95 -2.73 2.85
CA ALA A 7 -11.53 -2.86 2.64
C ALA A 7 -10.96 -1.71 1.80
N GLY A 8 -9.70 -1.35 2.08
CA GLY A 8 -8.88 -0.46 1.29
C GLY A 8 -7.60 -1.15 0.90
N ALA A 9 -7.32 -1.25 -0.39
CA ALA A 9 -6.17 -1.97 -0.93
C ALA A 9 -5.28 -1.05 -1.79
N ASP A 10 -4.08 -0.77 -1.32
CA ASP A 10 -3.02 -0.07 -2.04
C ASP A 10 -2.00 -1.09 -2.57
N ALA A 11 -2.18 -1.50 -3.82
CA ALA A 11 -1.30 -2.45 -4.49
C ALA A 11 -0.17 -1.71 -5.22
N GLY A 12 0.97 -1.60 -4.57
CA GLY A 12 2.16 -0.94 -5.10
C GLY A 12 3.19 -1.90 -5.69
N ASN A 13 4.25 -1.35 -6.32
CA ASN A 13 5.32 -2.16 -6.91
C ASN A 13 6.10 -3.00 -5.88
N ASN A 14 6.15 -2.57 -4.63
CA ASN A 14 6.86 -3.30 -3.57
C ASN A 14 5.95 -4.24 -2.78
N GLY A 15 4.64 -4.08 -2.85
CA GLY A 15 3.70 -4.91 -2.10
C GLY A 15 2.32 -4.30 -2.01
N LEU A 16 1.36 -5.17 -1.75
CA LEU A 16 0.01 -4.83 -1.34
C LEU A 16 0.02 -4.37 0.13
N LYS A 17 -0.60 -3.23 0.40
CA LYS A 17 -1.02 -2.82 1.73
C LYS A 17 -2.54 -2.91 1.75
N LEU A 18 -3.06 -3.79 2.57
CA LEU A 18 -4.49 -4.03 2.71
C LEU A 18 -4.93 -3.71 4.13
N MET A 19 -5.96 -2.91 4.25
CA MET A 19 -6.66 -2.65 5.50
C MET A 19 -8.11 -3.08 5.38
N VAL A 20 -8.56 -3.86 6.35
CA VAL A 20 -9.95 -4.32 6.45
C VAL A 20 -10.50 -3.85 7.79
N LYS A 21 -11.71 -3.30 7.80
CA LYS A 21 -12.31 -2.73 9.00
C LYS A 21 -12.33 -3.75 10.14
N GLY A 22 -11.74 -3.36 11.28
CA GLY A 22 -11.68 -4.19 12.49
C GLY A 22 -10.65 -5.31 12.45
N GLN A 23 -9.69 -5.28 11.52
CA GLN A 23 -8.59 -6.25 11.45
C GLN A 23 -7.22 -5.54 11.42
N ASP A 24 -6.17 -6.28 11.79
CA ASP A 24 -4.80 -5.80 11.64
C ASP A 24 -4.43 -5.63 10.17
N PRO A 25 -3.58 -4.63 9.85
CA PRO A 25 -3.09 -4.41 8.49
C PRO A 25 -2.39 -5.65 7.92
N ILE A 26 -2.54 -5.88 6.62
CA ILE A 26 -1.90 -6.97 5.89
C ILE A 26 -0.93 -6.36 4.87
N PHE A 27 0.31 -6.86 4.86
CA PHE A 27 1.32 -6.55 3.86
C PHE A 27 1.70 -7.82 3.10
N ILE A 28 1.65 -7.77 1.76
CA ILE A 28 2.05 -8.89 0.90
C ILE A 28 3.00 -8.34 -0.17
N PRO A 29 4.26 -8.79 -0.25
CA PRO A 29 5.16 -8.44 -1.34
C PRO A 29 4.54 -8.67 -2.72
N SER A 30 4.72 -7.75 -3.67
CA SER A 30 4.18 -7.85 -5.03
C SER A 30 5.03 -8.78 -5.90
N ILE A 31 4.97 -10.06 -5.57
CA ILE A 31 5.64 -11.14 -6.30
C ILE A 31 4.78 -12.40 -6.22
N TYR A 32 4.73 -13.18 -7.30
CA TYR A 32 4.16 -14.52 -7.28
C TYR A 32 5.03 -15.49 -8.09
N ALA A 33 4.93 -16.77 -7.77
CA ALA A 33 5.43 -17.87 -8.57
C ALA A 33 4.29 -18.85 -8.88
N LEU A 34 4.37 -19.50 -10.03
CA LEU A 34 3.46 -20.62 -10.31
C LEU A 34 3.90 -21.83 -9.50
N TYR A 35 2.94 -22.53 -8.90
CA TYR A 35 3.21 -23.79 -8.23
C TYR A 35 3.59 -24.85 -9.27
N ILE A 36 4.76 -25.42 -9.16
CA ILE A 36 5.32 -26.42 -10.10
C ILE A 36 5.36 -27.84 -9.51
N GLY A 37 4.72 -28.09 -8.39
CA GLY A 37 4.78 -29.33 -7.63
C GLY A 37 5.77 -29.27 -6.48
N GLU A 38 5.57 -30.09 -5.46
CA GLU A 38 6.51 -30.17 -4.36
C GLU A 38 7.72 -31.03 -4.73
N PRO A 39 8.94 -30.66 -4.32
CA PRO A 39 10.02 -31.62 -4.26
C PRO A 39 9.60 -32.69 -3.25
N THR A 40 9.52 -33.93 -3.71
CA THR A 40 9.02 -35.10 -3.01
C THR A 40 9.30 -35.12 -1.51
N GLY A 41 8.21 -35.12 -0.71
CA GLY A 41 8.17 -35.86 0.55
C GLY A 41 8.95 -35.32 1.72
N LEU A 42 9.08 -34.03 1.87
CA LEU A 42 9.72 -33.43 3.04
C LEU A 42 8.70 -32.76 3.95
N LEU A 43 8.50 -33.47 5.07
CA LEU A 43 8.08 -33.00 6.40
C LEU A 43 6.96 -31.94 6.44
N ASP A 44 5.92 -32.36 7.12
CA ASP A 44 4.87 -31.55 7.72
C ASP A 44 5.47 -30.27 8.35
N GLU A 45 5.34 -29.13 7.65
CA GLU A 45 5.83 -27.83 8.15
C GLU A 45 5.00 -27.30 9.33
N GLY A 46 4.06 -28.12 9.83
CA GLY A 46 3.18 -27.77 10.94
C GLY A 46 2.03 -26.84 10.53
N ASP A 47 1.29 -26.39 11.52
CA ASP A 47 0.16 -25.48 11.31
C ASP A 47 0.64 -24.02 11.31
N VAL A 48 0.21 -23.23 10.31
CA VAL A 48 0.52 -21.81 10.22
C VAL A 48 -0.44 -21.02 11.10
N SER A 49 0.10 -20.12 11.92
CA SER A 49 -0.72 -19.27 12.78
C SER A 49 -1.52 -18.26 11.94
N LEU A 50 -2.70 -17.86 12.43
CA LEU A 50 -3.55 -16.87 11.76
C LEU A 50 -2.88 -15.50 11.62
N SER A 51 -1.93 -15.17 12.49
CA SER A 51 -1.16 -13.92 12.45
C SER A 51 -0.06 -13.92 11.40
N GLU A 52 0.27 -15.09 10.82
CA GLU A 52 1.36 -15.25 9.86
C GLU A 52 0.88 -15.73 8.49
N LEU A 53 -0.44 -15.84 8.29
CA LEU A 53 -1.01 -16.33 7.02
C LEU A 53 -0.49 -15.56 5.79
N GLU A 54 -0.29 -14.25 5.90
CA GLU A 54 0.23 -13.41 4.82
C GLU A 54 1.66 -13.75 4.40
N ASN A 55 2.41 -14.45 5.25
CA ASN A 55 3.77 -14.89 4.95
C ASN A 55 3.82 -16.29 4.31
N HIS A 56 2.68 -17.01 4.30
CA HIS A 56 2.57 -18.39 3.86
C HIS A 56 1.51 -18.59 2.78
N ILE A 57 1.36 -17.63 1.86
CA ILE A 57 0.30 -17.66 0.85
C ILE A 57 0.62 -18.67 -0.25
N ASP A 58 -0.14 -19.76 -0.25
CA ASP A 58 -0.22 -20.77 -1.28
C ASP A 58 -1.69 -20.93 -1.67
N VAL A 59 -2.07 -20.48 -2.86
CA VAL A 59 -3.48 -20.32 -3.23
C VAL A 59 -3.77 -20.76 -4.65
N THR A 60 -4.90 -21.44 -4.83
CA THR A 60 -5.50 -21.64 -6.17
C THR A 60 -6.57 -20.59 -6.39
N ILE A 61 -6.45 -19.78 -7.45
CA ILE A 61 -7.37 -18.67 -7.71
C ILE A 61 -8.18 -18.95 -8.99
N SER A 62 -9.50 -18.72 -8.89
CA SER A 62 -10.41 -18.64 -10.03
C SER A 62 -11.09 -17.27 -10.00
N SER A 63 -10.87 -16.47 -11.04
CA SER A 63 -11.37 -15.11 -11.17
C SER A 63 -11.62 -14.75 -12.63
N PRO A 64 -12.72 -14.09 -12.97
CA PRO A 64 -12.98 -13.61 -14.32
C PRO A 64 -11.96 -12.57 -14.81
N SER A 65 -11.13 -12.04 -13.90
CA SER A 65 -10.13 -11.02 -14.19
C SER A 65 -8.72 -11.57 -14.39
N LEU A 66 -8.56 -12.87 -14.34
CA LEU A 66 -7.31 -13.57 -14.67
C LEU A 66 -7.44 -14.30 -15.98
N MET A 67 -6.39 -14.28 -16.78
CA MET A 67 -6.34 -14.98 -18.06
C MET A 67 -6.47 -16.50 -17.88
N LEU A 68 -5.83 -17.01 -16.82
CA LEU A 68 -5.87 -18.42 -16.47
C LEU A 68 -6.67 -18.60 -15.17
N ASN A 69 -7.66 -19.48 -15.21
CA ASN A 69 -8.46 -19.84 -14.05
C ASN A 69 -8.00 -21.14 -13.41
N ASN A 70 -8.23 -21.28 -12.12
CA ASN A 70 -7.89 -22.46 -11.34
C ASN A 70 -6.39 -22.78 -11.36
N VAL A 71 -5.58 -21.74 -11.31
CA VAL A 71 -4.12 -21.84 -11.25
C VAL A 71 -3.66 -21.66 -9.81
N ARG A 72 -2.69 -22.46 -9.38
CA ARG A 72 -2.08 -22.39 -8.06
C ARG A 72 -0.87 -21.47 -8.10
N TYR A 73 -0.86 -20.50 -7.17
CA TYR A 73 0.16 -19.47 -7.01
C TYR A 73 0.75 -19.54 -5.62
N ILE A 74 2.06 -19.42 -5.54
CA ILE A 74 2.76 -19.03 -4.32
C ILE A 74 2.91 -17.51 -4.38
N VAL A 75 2.56 -16.78 -3.30
CA VAL A 75 2.47 -15.32 -3.35
C VAL A 75 3.23 -14.68 -2.19
N GLY A 76 3.90 -13.56 -2.49
CA GLY A 76 4.50 -12.70 -1.48
C GLY A 76 5.72 -13.28 -0.79
N GLU A 77 5.75 -13.21 0.55
CA GLU A 77 6.89 -13.58 1.37
C GLU A 77 7.32 -15.03 1.17
N LYS A 78 6.37 -15.95 0.97
CA LYS A 78 6.67 -17.37 0.71
C LYS A 78 7.51 -17.56 -0.56
N VAL A 79 7.29 -16.78 -1.63
CA VAL A 79 8.13 -16.85 -2.83
C VAL A 79 9.58 -16.54 -2.51
N ILE A 80 9.80 -15.54 -1.63
CA ILE A 80 11.13 -15.07 -1.22
C ILE A 80 11.80 -16.10 -0.32
N GLN A 81 11.07 -16.61 0.69
CA GLN A 81 11.56 -17.60 1.65
C GLN A 81 11.94 -18.90 0.97
N ASP A 82 11.11 -19.38 0.04
CA ASP A 82 11.33 -20.64 -0.70
C ASP A 82 12.29 -20.44 -1.89
N GLN A 83 12.84 -19.23 -2.08
CA GLN A 83 13.77 -18.88 -3.17
C GLN A 83 13.24 -19.25 -4.57
N LEU A 84 11.93 -19.13 -4.77
CA LEU A 84 11.30 -19.46 -6.04
C LEU A 84 11.57 -18.36 -7.08
N LYS A 85 11.62 -18.76 -8.36
CA LYS A 85 11.68 -17.80 -9.46
C LYS A 85 10.31 -17.12 -9.60
N GLY A 86 10.19 -15.94 -8.99
CA GLY A 86 8.94 -15.17 -8.98
C GLY A 86 8.80 -14.24 -10.17
N THR A 87 7.55 -13.86 -10.44
CA THR A 87 7.17 -12.77 -11.34
C THR A 87 6.86 -11.53 -10.50
N GLU A 88 7.58 -10.45 -10.72
CA GLU A 88 7.37 -9.13 -10.11
C GLU A 88 6.72 -8.18 -11.12
N VAL A 89 6.32 -7.00 -10.63
CA VAL A 89 5.85 -5.90 -11.48
C VAL A 89 6.97 -5.48 -12.43
N GLU A 90 6.75 -5.62 -13.73
CA GLU A 90 7.69 -5.15 -14.72
C GLU A 90 7.80 -3.62 -14.71
N LYS A 91 9.01 -3.08 -15.00
CA LYS A 91 9.27 -1.63 -15.00
C LYS A 91 8.33 -0.81 -15.91
N LYS A 92 7.75 -1.47 -16.93
CA LYS A 92 6.84 -0.85 -17.92
C LYS A 92 5.42 -1.41 -17.85
N SER A 93 5.10 -2.25 -16.85
CA SER A 93 3.74 -2.79 -16.75
C SER A 93 2.75 -1.68 -16.40
N ASN A 94 1.59 -1.75 -17.03
CA ASN A 94 0.48 -0.89 -16.65
C ASN A 94 -0.24 -1.53 -15.45
N LYS A 95 -0.09 -0.99 -14.26
CA LYS A 95 -0.74 -1.48 -13.03
C LYS A 95 -2.25 -1.73 -13.20
N SER A 96 -2.91 -0.96 -14.06
CA SER A 96 -4.36 -1.11 -14.29
C SER A 96 -4.72 -2.43 -14.98
N THR A 97 -3.77 -3.08 -15.66
CA THR A 97 -3.98 -4.33 -16.41
C THR A 97 -3.16 -5.51 -15.88
N ASP A 98 -2.23 -5.27 -14.96
CA ASP A 98 -1.34 -6.30 -14.41
C ASP A 98 -2.12 -7.31 -13.55
N GLU A 99 -2.00 -8.59 -13.86
CA GLU A 99 -2.67 -9.68 -13.12
C GLU A 99 -2.10 -9.87 -11.72
N LEU A 100 -0.84 -9.52 -11.48
CA LEU A 100 -0.21 -9.58 -10.16
C LEU A 100 -1.00 -8.76 -9.14
N MET A 101 -1.58 -7.61 -9.54
CA MET A 101 -2.42 -6.80 -8.65
C MET A 101 -3.69 -7.54 -8.24
N VAL A 102 -4.32 -8.27 -9.16
CA VAL A 102 -5.51 -9.09 -8.86
C VAL A 102 -5.15 -10.27 -7.98
N ILE A 103 -4.06 -10.97 -8.30
CA ILE A 103 -3.57 -12.12 -7.52
C ILE A 103 -3.29 -11.69 -6.07
N THR A 104 -2.53 -10.62 -5.85
CA THR A 104 -2.16 -10.19 -4.51
C THR A 104 -3.35 -9.66 -3.72
N ILE A 105 -4.27 -8.89 -4.33
CA ILE A 105 -5.47 -8.38 -3.66
C ILE A 105 -6.40 -9.53 -3.27
N LEU A 106 -6.68 -10.47 -4.17
CA LEU A 106 -7.54 -11.62 -3.85
C LEU A 106 -6.92 -12.51 -2.77
N SER A 107 -5.59 -12.69 -2.79
CA SER A 107 -4.86 -13.40 -1.73
C SER A 107 -4.99 -12.70 -0.38
N GLY A 108 -4.82 -11.38 -0.33
CA GLY A 108 -4.98 -10.59 0.88
C GLY A 108 -6.41 -10.63 1.43
N LEU A 109 -7.42 -10.54 0.55
CA LEU A 109 -8.82 -10.66 0.95
C LEU A 109 -9.14 -12.07 1.46
N ALA A 110 -8.51 -13.11 0.90
CA ALA A 110 -8.63 -14.48 1.42
C ALA A 110 -8.03 -14.63 2.81
N VAL A 111 -6.82 -14.08 3.06
CA VAL A 111 -6.20 -14.02 4.40
C VAL A 111 -7.13 -13.31 5.40
N SER A 112 -7.68 -12.16 5.01
CA SER A 112 -8.67 -11.42 5.83
C SER A 112 -9.90 -12.25 6.14
N ALA A 113 -10.44 -12.98 5.16
CA ALA A 113 -11.59 -13.87 5.33
C ALA A 113 -11.31 -15.02 6.32
N MET A 114 -10.11 -15.60 6.26
CA MET A 114 -9.67 -16.66 7.16
C MET A 114 -9.49 -16.15 8.60
N ARG A 115 -8.96 -14.95 8.79
CA ARG A 115 -8.89 -14.26 10.10
C ARG A 115 -10.28 -14.02 10.68
N GLN A 116 -11.27 -13.72 9.84
CA GLN A 116 -12.68 -13.54 10.25
C GLN A 116 -13.37 -14.86 10.62
N SER A 117 -12.96 -15.98 10.03
CA SER A 117 -13.59 -17.30 10.21
C SER A 117 -12.56 -18.43 10.35
N PRO A 118 -11.78 -18.44 11.43
CA PRO A 118 -10.54 -19.22 11.56
C PRO A 118 -10.74 -20.75 11.55
N THR A 119 -11.90 -21.24 11.93
CA THR A 119 -12.19 -22.68 12.04
C THR A 119 -12.94 -23.24 10.83
N SER A 120 -13.31 -22.40 9.87
CA SER A 120 -14.11 -22.80 8.72
C SER A 120 -13.24 -23.33 7.58
N SER A 121 -13.65 -24.44 6.96
CA SER A 121 -13.06 -24.95 5.72
C SER A 121 -13.72 -24.36 4.47
N HIS A 122 -14.90 -23.74 4.62
CA HIS A 122 -15.64 -23.08 3.54
C HIS A 122 -16.13 -21.73 4.03
N ILE A 123 -15.67 -20.65 3.40
CA ILE A 123 -15.96 -19.27 3.77
C ILE A 123 -16.68 -18.59 2.59
N ASN A 124 -17.84 -18.01 2.86
CA ASN A 124 -18.55 -17.12 1.93
C ASN A 124 -18.53 -15.72 2.51
N ILE A 125 -17.87 -14.79 1.82
CA ILE A 125 -17.65 -13.43 2.31
C ILE A 125 -17.88 -12.41 1.22
N ARG A 126 -18.35 -11.23 1.62
CA ARG A 126 -18.57 -10.10 0.71
C ARG A 126 -17.69 -8.93 1.10
N TYR A 127 -17.24 -8.17 0.10
CA TYR A 127 -16.46 -6.96 0.31
C TYR A 127 -17.04 -5.78 -0.46
N ASP A 128 -16.99 -4.62 0.18
CA ASP A 128 -16.89 -3.32 -0.45
C ASP A 128 -15.42 -2.93 -0.47
N LEU A 129 -14.88 -2.51 -1.60
CA LEU A 129 -13.45 -2.33 -1.81
C LEU A 129 -13.15 -0.95 -2.38
N SER A 130 -12.06 -0.34 -1.94
CA SER A 130 -11.42 0.76 -2.67
C SER A 130 -9.97 0.39 -2.99
N VAL A 131 -9.56 0.75 -4.20
CA VAL A 131 -8.19 0.56 -4.73
C VAL A 131 -7.62 1.88 -5.21
N ALA A 132 -6.33 1.95 -5.50
CA ALA A 132 -5.70 3.15 -6.02
C ALA A 132 -4.85 2.88 -7.26
N LEU A 133 -4.69 3.91 -8.10
CA LEU A 133 -3.77 3.95 -9.23
C LEU A 133 -2.94 5.23 -9.20
N PRO A 134 -1.69 5.21 -9.70
CA PRO A 134 -0.85 6.39 -9.84
C PRO A 134 -1.56 7.53 -10.58
N MET A 135 -1.37 8.77 -10.13
CA MET A 135 -2.00 9.94 -10.75
C MET A 135 -1.65 10.11 -12.22
N GLN A 136 -0.45 9.68 -12.64
CA GLN A 136 -0.03 9.74 -14.04
C GLN A 136 -0.82 8.81 -14.97
N LEU A 137 -1.43 7.77 -14.43
CA LEU A 137 -2.14 6.73 -15.19
C LEU A 137 -3.66 6.87 -15.10
N ILE A 138 -4.18 7.54 -14.07
CA ILE A 138 -5.60 7.51 -13.76
C ILE A 138 -6.39 8.52 -14.57
N THR A 139 -7.36 8.02 -15.34
CA THR A 139 -8.49 8.79 -15.89
C THR A 139 -9.79 8.21 -15.31
N GLN A 140 -10.92 8.86 -15.55
CA GLN A 140 -12.22 8.33 -15.11
C GLN A 140 -12.50 6.95 -15.72
N GLU A 141 -12.16 6.75 -17.00
CA GLU A 141 -12.33 5.49 -17.73
C GLU A 141 -11.42 4.40 -17.15
N ILE A 142 -10.12 4.68 -17.03
CA ILE A 142 -9.13 3.73 -16.48
C ILE A 142 -9.49 3.36 -15.03
N ALA A 143 -9.93 4.32 -14.22
CA ALA A 143 -10.38 4.07 -12.85
C ALA A 143 -11.60 3.15 -12.81
N ALA A 144 -12.59 3.36 -13.69
CA ALA A 144 -13.77 2.52 -13.78
C ALA A 144 -13.45 1.11 -14.29
N GLU A 145 -12.59 0.99 -15.29
CA GLU A 145 -12.14 -0.31 -15.80
C GLU A 145 -11.34 -1.09 -14.76
N ASN A 146 -10.41 -0.43 -14.08
CA ASN A 146 -9.64 -1.06 -13.01
C ASN A 146 -10.54 -1.51 -11.86
N ALA A 147 -11.51 -0.72 -11.45
CA ALA A 147 -12.47 -1.10 -10.41
C ALA A 147 -13.31 -2.34 -10.81
N LYS A 148 -13.76 -2.42 -12.07
CA LYS A 148 -14.53 -3.56 -12.60
C LYS A 148 -13.76 -4.87 -12.52
N ARG A 149 -12.42 -4.85 -12.64
CA ARG A 149 -11.60 -6.06 -12.54
C ARG A 149 -11.73 -6.77 -11.19
N TYR A 150 -12.06 -6.03 -10.15
CA TYR A 150 -12.21 -6.61 -8.81
C TYR A 150 -13.64 -6.99 -8.50
N MET A 151 -14.63 -6.40 -9.17
CA MET A 151 -16.05 -6.65 -8.88
C MET A 151 -16.50 -8.04 -9.35
N GLY A 152 -17.44 -8.62 -8.60
CA GLY A 152 -18.04 -9.91 -8.89
C GLY A 152 -17.58 -11.02 -7.96
N ASN A 153 -17.65 -12.26 -8.45
CA ASN A 153 -17.39 -13.44 -7.66
C ASN A 153 -16.04 -14.07 -8.02
N HIS A 154 -15.25 -14.36 -6.99
CA HIS A 154 -13.95 -14.99 -7.10
C HIS A 154 -13.91 -16.18 -6.13
N LYS A 155 -13.13 -17.20 -6.48
CA LYS A 155 -12.87 -18.33 -5.61
C LYS A 155 -11.38 -18.43 -5.35
N VAL A 156 -11.01 -18.52 -4.08
CA VAL A 156 -9.64 -18.78 -3.64
C VAL A 156 -9.65 -20.05 -2.80
N VAL A 157 -8.77 -20.99 -3.11
CA VAL A 157 -8.49 -22.14 -2.24
C VAL A 157 -7.13 -21.90 -1.62
N PHE A 158 -7.08 -21.74 -0.30
CA PHE A 158 -5.83 -21.59 0.45
C PHE A 158 -5.35 -22.98 0.87
N HIS A 159 -4.09 -23.29 0.52
CA HIS A 159 -3.45 -24.57 0.81
C HIS A 159 -2.53 -24.42 2.02
N TYR A 160 -2.83 -25.12 3.10
CA TYR A 160 -1.94 -25.18 4.26
C TYR A 160 -0.82 -26.20 4.05
N PRO A 161 0.36 -26.02 4.68
CA PRO A 161 1.45 -26.98 4.61
C PRO A 161 1.07 -28.38 5.09
N ASN A 162 0.16 -28.48 6.09
CA ASN A 162 -0.36 -29.75 6.62
C ASN A 162 -1.38 -30.44 5.70
N GLY A 163 -1.58 -29.98 4.46
CA GLY A 163 -2.51 -30.55 3.49
C GLY A 163 -3.97 -30.17 3.68
N ARG A 164 -4.29 -29.28 4.64
CA ARG A 164 -5.64 -28.74 4.80
C ARG A 164 -5.92 -27.66 3.77
N ASP A 165 -7.05 -27.77 3.09
CA ASP A 165 -7.53 -26.74 2.17
C ASP A 165 -8.68 -25.92 2.80
N VAL A 166 -8.65 -24.60 2.57
CA VAL A 166 -9.76 -23.71 2.89
C VAL A 166 -10.27 -23.06 1.61
N THR A 167 -11.54 -23.31 1.29
CA THR A 167 -12.21 -22.69 0.14
C THR A 167 -12.87 -21.39 0.55
N ILE A 168 -12.51 -20.29 -0.12
CA ILE A 168 -13.03 -18.95 0.15
C ILE A 168 -13.73 -18.44 -1.11
N ASN A 169 -15.04 -18.24 -1.02
CA ASN A 169 -15.84 -17.57 -2.05
C ASN A 169 -15.94 -16.09 -1.70
N ILE A 170 -15.25 -15.26 -2.47
CA ILE A 170 -15.18 -13.80 -2.30
C ILE A 170 -16.14 -13.16 -3.29
N SER A 171 -17.09 -12.36 -2.80
CA SER A 171 -17.95 -11.52 -3.63
C SER A 171 -17.61 -10.05 -3.39
N ILE A 172 -17.04 -9.35 -4.37
CA ILE A 172 -16.80 -7.92 -4.30
C ILE A 172 -18.00 -7.21 -4.91
N GLU A 173 -18.84 -6.63 -4.05
CA GLU A 173 -20.12 -6.04 -4.48
C GLU A 173 -19.91 -4.73 -5.25
N TYR A 174 -18.99 -3.91 -4.77
CA TYR A 174 -18.63 -2.67 -5.40
C TYR A 174 -17.19 -2.33 -5.13
N CYS A 175 -16.52 -1.82 -6.13
CA CYS A 175 -15.14 -1.34 -6.04
C CYS A 175 -15.04 0.08 -6.57
N LYS A 176 -14.27 0.94 -5.90
CA LYS A 176 -13.93 2.29 -6.37
C LYS A 176 -12.43 2.45 -6.46
N CYS A 177 -11.97 2.99 -7.59
CA CYS A 177 -10.57 3.31 -7.80
C CYS A 177 -10.34 4.81 -7.58
N LEU A 178 -9.38 5.16 -6.74
CA LEU A 178 -8.98 6.53 -6.40
C LEU A 178 -7.54 6.81 -6.89
N PRO A 179 -7.13 8.08 -7.03
CA PRO A 179 -5.73 8.41 -7.26
C PRO A 179 -4.87 8.07 -6.04
N GLU A 180 -3.69 7.46 -6.27
CA GLU A 180 -2.65 7.31 -5.24
C GLU A 180 -2.32 8.68 -4.64
N GLY A 181 -1.92 8.74 -3.38
CA GLY A 181 -1.68 9.99 -2.67
C GLY A 181 -2.96 10.72 -2.24
N ALA A 182 -3.89 10.98 -3.18
CA ALA A 182 -5.19 11.57 -2.83
C ALA A 182 -6.03 10.68 -1.91
N SER A 183 -5.87 9.36 -2.01
CA SER A 183 -6.51 8.42 -1.09
C SER A 183 -6.05 8.62 0.35
N GLY A 184 -4.75 8.89 0.59
CA GLY A 184 -4.18 9.08 1.91
C GLY A 184 -4.83 10.23 2.71
N THR A 185 -5.32 11.27 2.03
CA THR A 185 -5.95 12.43 2.70
C THR A 185 -7.20 12.04 3.49
N TRP A 186 -7.94 11.01 3.07
CA TRP A 186 -9.10 10.50 3.81
C TRP A 186 -8.70 10.00 5.20
N GLY A 187 -7.61 9.21 5.29
CA GLY A 187 -7.12 8.70 6.57
C GLY A 187 -6.39 9.74 7.43
N ILE A 188 -5.99 10.88 6.83
CA ILE A 188 -5.46 12.04 7.57
C ILE A 188 -6.61 12.82 8.21
N VAL A 189 -7.73 12.98 7.52
CA VAL A 189 -8.83 13.84 7.98
C VAL A 189 -9.85 13.10 8.84
N TYR A 190 -10.15 11.83 8.51
CA TYR A 190 -11.17 11.04 9.17
C TYR A 190 -10.67 9.68 9.64
N ASP A 191 -11.34 9.11 10.62
CA ASP A 191 -11.22 7.69 10.99
C ASP A 191 -12.26 6.81 10.24
N GLU A 192 -12.26 5.51 10.51
CA GLU A 192 -13.16 4.53 9.89
C GLU A 192 -14.62 4.65 10.35
N GLU A 193 -14.87 5.35 11.43
CA GLU A 193 -16.17 5.69 11.98
C GLU A 193 -16.72 7.00 11.41
N GLY A 194 -15.88 7.78 10.70
CA GLY A 194 -16.20 9.08 10.15
C GLY A 194 -15.98 10.23 11.11
N ASN A 195 -15.31 9.99 12.25
CA ASN A 195 -14.93 11.06 13.16
C ASN A 195 -13.72 11.83 12.62
N VAL A 196 -13.67 13.12 12.93
CA VAL A 196 -12.52 13.97 12.57
C VAL A 196 -11.31 13.60 13.39
N VAL A 197 -10.19 13.31 12.71
CA VAL A 197 -8.90 13.03 13.34
C VAL A 197 -8.19 14.33 13.71
N LYS A 198 -7.72 14.42 14.94
CA LYS A 198 -6.87 15.52 15.42
C LYS A 198 -5.40 15.08 15.46
N HIS A 199 -4.54 15.92 14.92
CA HIS A 199 -3.10 15.68 14.88
C HIS A 199 -2.37 16.64 15.83
N LYS A 200 -1.38 16.10 16.54
CA LYS A 200 -0.48 16.90 17.39
C LYS A 200 0.61 17.49 16.52
N ILE A 201 0.69 18.80 16.45
CA ILE A 201 1.69 19.54 15.69
C ILE A 201 2.51 20.41 16.64
N GLU A 202 3.82 20.35 16.49
CA GLU A 202 4.73 21.26 17.16
C GLU A 202 4.63 22.64 16.47
N CYS A 203 4.02 23.59 17.16
CA CYS A 203 3.98 24.99 16.75
C CYS A 203 5.22 25.73 17.23
N GLU A 204 5.37 26.98 16.78
CA GLU A 204 6.43 27.87 17.27
C GLU A 204 6.49 27.91 18.82
N GLN A 205 7.69 27.97 19.38
CA GLN A 205 7.99 27.94 20.80
C GLN A 205 7.73 26.63 21.55
N ASN A 206 7.84 25.45 20.84
CA ASN A 206 7.63 24.12 21.42
C ASN A 206 6.22 23.89 22.00
N LYS A 207 5.23 24.65 21.58
CA LYS A 207 3.83 24.40 21.93
C LYS A 207 3.28 23.33 21.01
N VAL A 208 2.67 22.29 21.58
CA VAL A 208 1.93 21.27 20.85
C VAL A 208 0.48 21.71 20.75
N SER A 209 -0.05 21.83 19.54
CA SER A 209 -1.46 22.10 19.28
C SER A 209 -2.12 20.90 18.65
N GLU A 210 -3.36 20.61 19.02
CA GLU A 210 -4.19 19.62 18.32
C GLU A 210 -4.98 20.33 17.24
N ILE A 211 -4.75 19.93 15.97
CA ILE A 211 -5.36 20.54 14.79
C ILE A 211 -6.11 19.46 13.99
N ASP A 212 -7.30 19.78 13.53
CA ASP A 212 -7.98 19.02 12.49
C ASP A 212 -7.77 19.66 11.10
N PHE A 213 -8.04 18.86 10.07
CA PHE A 213 -7.72 19.25 8.70
C PHE A 213 -8.93 19.25 7.75
N VAL A 214 -10.14 19.29 8.28
CA VAL A 214 -11.40 19.25 7.47
C VAL A 214 -11.42 20.39 6.45
N ASP A 215 -11.09 21.61 6.88
CA ASP A 215 -11.14 22.83 6.07
C ASP A 215 -9.75 23.44 5.82
N LYS A 216 -8.70 22.64 5.88
CA LYS A 216 -7.32 23.12 5.68
C LYS A 216 -6.81 22.71 4.30
N THR A 217 -5.93 23.53 3.75
CA THR A 217 -5.16 23.18 2.56
C THR A 217 -4.07 22.19 2.96
N LEU A 218 -4.11 21.01 2.36
CA LEU A 218 -3.15 19.95 2.58
C LEU A 218 -2.29 19.78 1.33
N LEU A 219 -0.99 19.65 1.55
CA LEU A 219 -0.01 19.26 0.55
C LEU A 219 0.58 17.92 0.99
N SER A 220 0.31 16.86 0.26
CA SER A 220 0.81 15.53 0.59
C SER A 220 1.89 15.10 -0.39
N PHE A 221 2.98 14.53 0.15
CA PHE A 221 4.01 13.85 -0.62
C PHE A 221 3.99 12.36 -0.26
N ASP A 222 3.46 11.55 -1.16
CA ASP A 222 3.52 10.10 -1.08
C ASP A 222 4.76 9.62 -1.81
N ILE A 223 5.81 9.30 -1.06
CA ILE A 223 7.09 8.88 -1.61
C ILE A 223 7.08 7.36 -1.74
N GLY A 224 6.78 6.89 -2.95
CA GLY A 224 6.72 5.48 -3.27
C GLY A 224 8.08 4.88 -3.69
N ALA A 225 8.02 3.65 -4.20
CA ALA A 225 9.18 2.98 -4.78
C ALA A 225 9.55 3.56 -6.15
N GLY A 226 8.59 3.68 -7.06
CA GLY A 226 8.80 4.14 -8.44
C GLY A 226 8.43 5.60 -8.68
N THR A 227 7.45 6.10 -7.97
CA THR A 227 6.89 7.46 -8.14
C THR A 227 6.79 8.18 -6.81
N THR A 228 6.68 9.50 -6.88
CA THR A 228 6.30 10.35 -5.76
C THR A 228 5.06 11.13 -6.18
N GLU A 229 3.99 11.05 -5.41
CA GLU A 229 2.74 11.75 -5.71
C GLU A 229 2.68 13.05 -4.89
N GLU A 230 2.66 14.20 -5.59
CA GLU A 230 2.47 15.53 -5.02
C GLU A 230 0.99 15.90 -5.11
N VAL A 231 0.29 15.86 -3.98
CA VAL A 231 -1.16 16.00 -3.90
C VAL A 231 -1.56 17.25 -3.16
N VAL A 232 -2.40 18.07 -3.77
CA VAL A 232 -3.06 19.20 -3.11
C VAL A 232 -4.53 18.88 -2.89
N SER A 233 -5.01 19.14 -1.68
CA SER A 233 -6.42 18.98 -1.33
C SER A 233 -6.89 20.06 -0.36
N LEU A 234 -8.21 20.29 -0.31
CA LEU A 234 -8.88 21.03 0.75
C LEU A 234 -9.66 20.01 1.60
N GLY A 235 -9.18 19.71 2.78
CA GLY A 235 -9.59 18.51 3.51
C GLY A 235 -9.42 17.29 2.63
N VAL A 236 -10.50 16.49 2.44
CA VAL A 236 -10.51 15.32 1.53
C VAL A 236 -10.83 15.67 0.07
N ASN A 237 -11.04 16.94 -0.25
CA ASN A 237 -11.39 17.37 -1.60
C ASN A 237 -10.13 17.55 -2.46
N PHE A 238 -9.78 16.52 -3.21
CA PHE A 238 -8.65 16.49 -4.13
C PHE A 238 -8.70 17.59 -5.18
N ARG A 239 -7.56 18.24 -5.45
CA ARG A 239 -7.38 19.31 -6.43
C ARG A 239 -6.45 18.85 -7.56
N PRO A 240 -6.98 18.13 -8.58
CA PRO A 240 -6.17 17.53 -9.62
C PRO A 240 -5.32 18.54 -10.42
N GLN A 241 -5.84 19.76 -10.62
CA GLN A 241 -5.11 20.81 -11.38
C GLN A 241 -3.87 21.32 -10.65
N LEU A 242 -3.79 21.12 -9.31
CA LEU A 242 -2.68 21.56 -8.49
C LEU A 242 -1.76 20.40 -8.10
N SER A 243 -2.10 19.19 -8.50
CA SER A 243 -1.43 17.94 -8.12
C SER A 243 -0.71 17.33 -9.31
N LYS A 244 0.37 16.59 -9.06
CA LYS A 244 1.11 15.88 -10.11
C LYS A 244 1.80 14.64 -9.56
N GLY A 245 2.00 13.63 -10.41
CA GLY A 245 2.90 12.53 -10.15
C GLY A 245 4.32 12.88 -10.62
N LEU A 246 5.33 12.53 -9.83
CA LEU A 246 6.74 12.70 -10.14
C LEU A 246 7.33 11.33 -10.48
N SER A 247 8.11 11.25 -11.57
CA SER A 247 8.65 9.99 -12.10
C SER A 247 9.91 9.52 -11.35
N TYR A 248 9.98 9.74 -10.05
CA TYR A 248 11.03 9.23 -9.18
C TYR A 248 10.48 8.70 -7.86
N GLY A 249 11.16 7.72 -7.31
CA GLY A 249 10.92 7.12 -6.01
C GLY A 249 12.22 6.57 -5.46
N VAL A 250 12.16 5.77 -4.40
CA VAL A 250 13.39 5.28 -3.74
C VAL A 250 14.05 4.11 -4.46
N LYS A 251 13.32 3.35 -5.29
CA LYS A 251 13.79 2.07 -5.87
C LYS A 251 15.10 2.21 -6.63
N GLU A 252 15.23 3.20 -7.51
CA GLU A 252 16.47 3.36 -8.30
C GLU A 252 17.66 3.73 -7.45
N THR A 253 17.48 4.59 -6.45
CA THR A 253 18.52 4.94 -5.48
C THR A 253 18.97 3.72 -4.68
N LEU A 254 18.03 2.90 -4.21
CA LEU A 254 18.34 1.68 -3.47
C LEU A 254 19.10 0.67 -4.34
N LEU A 255 18.71 0.46 -5.59
CA LEU A 255 19.43 -0.42 -6.52
C LEU A 255 20.84 0.07 -6.80
N GLN A 256 21.06 1.37 -6.92
CA GLN A 256 22.41 1.94 -7.05
C GLN A 256 23.25 1.70 -5.79
N ILE A 257 22.66 1.85 -4.60
CA ILE A 257 23.34 1.55 -3.33
C ILE A 257 23.71 0.07 -3.26
N ILE A 258 22.78 -0.83 -3.56
CA ILE A 258 23.01 -2.30 -3.56
C ILE A 258 24.13 -2.65 -4.55
N THR A 259 24.09 -2.10 -5.76
CA THR A 259 25.14 -2.34 -6.77
C THR A 259 26.50 -1.91 -6.28
N ARG A 260 26.60 -0.72 -5.65
CA ARG A 260 27.86 -0.21 -5.09
C ARG A 260 28.33 -1.03 -3.89
N TRP A 261 27.39 -1.42 -3.01
CA TRP A 261 27.64 -2.28 -1.86
C TRP A 261 28.22 -3.63 -2.29
N ASN A 262 27.60 -4.32 -3.25
CA ASN A 262 28.02 -5.64 -3.72
C ASN A 262 29.41 -5.61 -4.37
N ARG A 263 29.76 -4.50 -5.04
CA ARG A 263 31.15 -4.32 -5.54
C ARG A 263 32.16 -4.13 -4.42
N LYS A 264 31.79 -3.40 -3.36
CA LYS A 264 32.70 -3.08 -2.24
C LYS A 264 32.82 -4.25 -1.25
N TYR A 265 31.74 -5.02 -1.08
CA TYR A 265 31.63 -6.12 -0.12
C TYR A 265 31.16 -7.43 -0.78
N PRO A 266 32.00 -8.06 -1.64
CA PRO A 266 31.58 -9.20 -2.44
C PRO A 266 31.24 -10.46 -1.63
N THR A 267 31.67 -10.54 -0.36
CA THR A 267 31.32 -11.63 0.57
C THR A 267 30.10 -11.34 1.44
N LYS A 268 29.47 -10.17 1.28
CA LYS A 268 28.32 -9.72 2.06
C LYS A 268 27.27 -9.07 1.15
N THR A 269 26.99 -9.72 0.01
CA THR A 269 26.05 -9.20 -0.99
C THR A 269 24.67 -8.95 -0.40
N ILE A 270 23.95 -8.07 -1.05
CA ILE A 270 22.51 -7.79 -0.85
C ILE A 270 21.86 -8.07 -2.19
N ASP A 271 20.91 -8.99 -2.22
CA ASP A 271 20.38 -9.52 -3.47
C ASP A 271 19.02 -8.86 -3.85
N SER A 272 18.38 -8.17 -2.91
CA SER A 272 17.09 -7.54 -3.14
C SER A 272 16.88 -6.25 -2.34
N ILE A 273 15.92 -5.43 -2.77
CA ILE A 273 15.46 -4.27 -1.99
C ILE A 273 14.82 -4.71 -0.66
N THR A 274 14.17 -5.87 -0.65
CA THR A 274 13.59 -6.43 0.58
C THR A 274 14.68 -6.72 1.60
N GLU A 275 15.74 -7.41 1.21
CA GLU A 275 16.90 -7.65 2.08
C GLU A 275 17.56 -6.35 2.52
N PHE A 276 17.72 -5.38 1.60
CA PHE A 276 18.21 -4.05 1.95
C PHE A 276 17.37 -3.43 3.08
N ASN A 277 16.06 -3.43 2.95
CA ASN A 277 15.15 -2.86 3.95
C ASN A 277 15.23 -3.61 5.29
N GLN A 278 15.30 -4.94 5.28
CA GLN A 278 15.48 -5.75 6.49
C GLN A 278 16.76 -5.40 7.25
N ILE A 279 17.84 -5.12 6.53
CA ILE A 279 19.12 -4.71 7.14
C ILE A 279 19.06 -3.23 7.57
N TYR A 280 18.61 -2.35 6.69
CA TYR A 280 18.66 -0.90 6.88
C TYR A 280 17.72 -0.40 7.99
N LEU A 281 16.54 -0.99 8.11
CA LEU A 281 15.52 -0.60 9.10
C LEU A 281 15.67 -1.34 10.44
N ASN A 282 16.54 -2.32 10.55
CA ASN A 282 16.78 -3.07 11.78
C ASN A 282 18.13 -2.67 12.40
N ASP A 283 18.08 -1.78 13.38
CA ASP A 283 19.26 -1.26 14.10
C ASP A 283 20.08 -2.35 14.84
N LYS A 284 19.47 -3.51 15.09
CA LYS A 284 20.15 -4.68 15.70
C LYS A 284 20.83 -5.58 14.68
N HIS A 285 20.58 -5.37 13.37
CA HIS A 285 21.18 -6.22 12.35
C HIS A 285 22.72 -5.97 12.25
N PRO A 286 23.57 -7.00 12.22
CA PRO A 286 25.04 -6.83 12.23
C PRO A 286 25.62 -5.98 11.10
N ARG A 287 24.93 -5.90 9.95
CA ARG A 287 25.33 -5.08 8.80
C ARG A 287 24.70 -3.68 8.80
N ASN A 288 23.79 -3.36 9.74
CA ASN A 288 22.99 -2.13 9.70
C ASN A 288 23.87 -0.86 9.72
N ALA A 289 24.70 -0.68 10.73
CA ALA A 289 25.49 0.55 10.91
C ALA A 289 26.35 0.87 9.66
N LEU A 290 26.99 -0.15 9.10
CA LEU A 290 27.81 0.00 7.91
C LEU A 290 26.93 0.32 6.67
N LEU A 291 25.79 -0.35 6.51
CA LEU A 291 24.89 -0.09 5.39
C LEU A 291 24.28 1.32 5.46
N VAL A 292 23.93 1.78 6.64
CA VAL A 292 23.43 3.15 6.88
C VAL A 292 24.49 4.17 6.45
N GLU A 293 25.74 4.01 6.89
CA GLU A 293 26.86 4.89 6.53
C GLU A 293 27.08 4.92 5.02
N GLU A 294 27.19 3.76 4.37
CA GLU A 294 27.42 3.64 2.92
C GLU A 294 26.27 4.17 2.06
N SER A 295 25.05 4.14 2.59
CA SER A 295 23.83 4.58 1.89
C SER A 295 23.63 6.10 2.00
N GLN A 296 24.15 6.73 3.04
CA GLN A 296 23.85 8.11 3.39
C GLN A 296 24.05 9.12 2.25
N PRO A 297 25.15 9.11 1.47
CA PRO A 297 25.32 10.10 0.41
C PRO A 297 24.24 10.03 -0.69
N ALA A 298 23.85 8.82 -1.07
CA ALA A 298 22.82 8.63 -2.10
C ALA A 298 21.42 9.00 -1.58
N LEU A 299 21.10 8.61 -0.35
CA LEU A 299 19.81 8.93 0.29
C LEU A 299 19.71 10.44 0.59
N LEU A 300 20.81 11.09 0.93
CA LEU A 300 20.85 12.54 1.09
C LEU A 300 20.56 13.27 -0.24
N GLY A 301 21.12 12.78 -1.35
CA GLY A 301 20.83 13.29 -2.69
C GLY A 301 19.35 13.18 -3.07
N LEU A 302 18.75 12.02 -2.83
CA LEU A 302 17.31 11.84 -3.05
C LEU A 302 16.46 12.74 -2.14
N ALA A 303 16.81 12.82 -0.85
CA ALA A 303 16.12 13.70 0.10
C ALA A 303 16.21 15.18 -0.30
N ALA A 304 17.34 15.60 -0.90
CA ALA A 304 17.51 16.97 -1.40
C ALA A 304 16.58 17.26 -2.61
N CYS A 305 16.42 16.31 -3.52
CA CYS A 305 15.45 16.42 -4.61
C CYS A 305 14.02 16.58 -4.07
N VAL A 306 13.61 15.68 -3.17
CA VAL A 306 12.28 15.75 -2.54
C VAL A 306 12.08 17.05 -1.78
N ALA A 307 13.07 17.50 -1.00
CA ALA A 307 13.00 18.77 -0.28
C ALA A 307 12.82 19.96 -1.23
N THR A 308 13.49 19.93 -2.38
CA THR A 308 13.38 20.99 -3.40
C THR A 308 11.96 21.04 -3.97
N ASP A 309 11.37 19.88 -4.30
CA ASP A 309 10.00 19.83 -4.80
C ASP A 309 8.99 20.32 -3.75
N ILE A 310 9.16 19.90 -2.47
CA ILE A 310 8.33 20.39 -1.36
C ILE A 310 8.41 21.91 -1.24
N ILE A 311 9.62 22.47 -1.20
CA ILE A 311 9.84 23.92 -1.03
C ILE A 311 9.26 24.69 -2.21
N ASN A 312 9.56 24.27 -3.44
CA ASN A 312 9.02 24.92 -4.64
C ASN A 312 7.49 24.91 -4.62
N LYS A 313 6.89 23.79 -4.23
CA LYS A 313 5.44 23.68 -4.18
C LYS A 313 4.83 24.58 -3.12
N ILE A 314 5.43 24.66 -1.93
CA ILE A 314 4.99 25.62 -0.88
C ILE A 314 5.08 27.05 -1.39
N ASP A 315 6.19 27.40 -2.04
CA ASP A 315 6.43 28.75 -2.56
C ASP A 315 5.47 29.13 -3.72
N ASP A 316 5.02 28.15 -4.49
CA ASP A 316 4.01 28.34 -5.55
C ASP A 316 2.58 28.48 -5.01
N MET A 317 2.33 28.06 -3.76
CA MET A 317 1.00 28.14 -3.15
C MET A 317 0.80 29.50 -2.48
N LYS A 318 -0.42 30.05 -2.62
CA LYS A 318 -0.79 31.32 -1.98
C LYS A 318 -1.04 31.20 -0.47
N ASP A 319 -1.46 30.01 -0.07
CA ASP A 319 -1.76 29.69 1.33
C ASP A 319 -0.62 28.82 1.89
N ASP A 320 -0.30 28.97 3.17
CA ASP A 320 0.63 28.09 3.87
C ASP A 320 -0.03 26.72 4.10
N PRO A 321 0.30 25.68 3.30
CA PRO A 321 -0.31 24.37 3.45
C PRO A 321 0.28 23.64 4.66
N TYR A 322 -0.49 22.66 5.17
CA TYR A 322 0.08 21.62 5.99
C TYR A 322 0.63 20.52 5.10
N VAL A 323 1.91 20.19 5.29
CA VAL A 323 2.62 19.24 4.43
C VAL A 323 2.67 17.87 5.12
N PHE A 324 2.09 16.87 4.51
CA PHE A 324 2.12 15.49 4.98
C PHE A 324 3.08 14.65 4.15
N ILE A 325 4.02 13.98 4.80
CA ILE A 325 5.04 13.13 4.16
C ILE A 325 4.80 11.68 4.59
N TYR A 326 4.57 10.80 3.63
CA TYR A 326 4.31 9.39 3.85
C TYR A 326 4.77 8.51 2.66
N GLY A 327 4.40 7.24 2.66
CA GLY A 327 4.84 6.22 1.70
C GLY A 327 6.07 5.45 2.17
N GLY A 328 6.35 4.32 1.53
CA GLY A 328 7.48 3.47 1.90
C GLY A 328 8.84 4.15 1.76
N GLY A 329 8.98 5.04 0.77
CA GLY A 329 10.20 5.82 0.57
C GLY A 329 10.44 6.86 1.65
N ALA A 330 9.36 7.43 2.21
CA ALA A 330 9.45 8.40 3.28
C ALA A 330 10.16 7.81 4.52
N VAL A 331 9.94 6.51 4.82
CA VAL A 331 10.64 5.82 5.92
C VAL A 331 12.16 5.88 5.74
N ILE A 332 12.61 5.63 4.53
CA ILE A 332 14.05 5.51 4.20
C ILE A 332 14.76 6.87 4.27
N ILE A 333 14.12 7.92 3.77
CA ILE A 333 14.76 9.26 3.68
C ILE A 333 14.37 10.22 4.80
N LYS A 334 13.51 9.81 5.75
CA LYS A 334 12.92 10.66 6.80
C LYS A 334 13.95 11.57 7.49
N ASN A 335 15.04 10.99 7.98
CA ASN A 335 16.03 11.73 8.75
C ASN A 335 16.77 12.78 7.89
N SER A 336 17.18 12.38 6.68
CA SER A 336 17.86 13.28 5.72
C SER A 336 16.92 14.39 5.28
N LEU A 337 15.67 14.07 4.97
CA LEU A 337 14.67 15.04 4.52
C LEU A 337 14.34 16.04 5.65
N LYS A 338 14.11 15.57 6.87
CA LYS A 338 13.86 16.40 8.05
C LYS A 338 15.03 17.36 8.30
N MET A 339 16.27 16.88 8.19
CA MET A 339 17.47 17.69 8.35
C MET A 339 17.54 18.82 7.33
N ILE A 340 17.30 18.52 6.03
CA ILE A 340 17.36 19.50 4.95
C ILE A 340 16.26 20.56 5.12
N LEU A 341 15.02 20.14 5.37
CA LEU A 341 13.89 21.06 5.57
C LEU A 341 14.13 21.97 6.78
N LYS A 342 14.71 21.44 7.86
CA LYS A 342 15.10 22.26 9.04
C LYS A 342 16.16 23.30 8.68
N GLN A 343 17.22 22.93 7.96
CA GLN A 343 18.28 23.83 7.52
C GLN A 343 17.76 24.94 6.61
N LYS A 344 16.74 24.64 5.81
CA LYS A 344 16.07 25.60 4.92
C LYS A 344 14.98 26.43 5.62
N GLY A 345 14.73 26.23 6.93
CA GLY A 345 13.68 26.94 7.67
C GLY A 345 12.25 26.58 7.20
N ARG A 346 12.07 25.40 6.60
CA ARG A 346 10.80 24.94 6.02
C ARG A 346 10.22 23.71 6.72
N LEU A 347 10.56 23.50 8.00
CA LEU A 347 10.05 22.37 8.77
C LEU A 347 8.70 22.67 9.44
N THR A 348 8.34 23.94 9.60
CA THR A 348 7.05 24.36 10.14
C THR A 348 5.92 23.81 9.27
N ASN A 349 4.85 23.32 9.89
CA ASN A 349 3.70 22.67 9.23
C ASN A 349 4.03 21.39 8.41
N VAL A 350 5.25 20.84 8.55
CA VAL A 350 5.60 19.56 7.92
C VAL A 350 5.42 18.41 8.91
N ILE A 351 4.55 17.48 8.54
CA ILE A 351 4.13 16.35 9.36
C ILE A 351 4.61 15.06 8.69
N PHE A 352 5.50 14.34 9.36
CA PHE A 352 5.84 12.97 8.96
C PHE A 352 4.83 12.03 9.61
N VAL A 353 4.01 11.41 8.76
CA VAL A 353 2.93 10.53 9.22
C VAL A 353 3.50 9.34 10.00
N ASP A 354 2.84 8.99 11.10
CA ASP A 354 3.17 7.83 11.92
C ASP A 354 2.94 6.53 11.23
N ASN A 355 3.00 5.68 10.80
CA ASN A 355 2.75 4.52 9.96
C ASN A 355 2.61 4.88 8.46
N PRO A 356 3.65 5.49 7.89
CA PRO A 356 3.59 6.08 6.56
C PRO A 356 3.37 5.04 5.45
N LEU A 357 3.71 3.78 5.69
CA LEU A 357 3.55 2.69 4.72
C LEU A 357 2.08 2.41 4.39
N PHE A 358 1.20 2.51 5.37
CA PHE A 358 -0.23 2.17 5.23
C PHE A 358 -1.15 3.37 5.02
N THR A 359 -0.61 4.58 4.85
CA THR A 359 -1.42 5.81 4.78
C THR A 359 -2.44 5.76 3.64
N ASN A 360 -2.07 5.34 2.44
CA ASN A 360 -3.01 5.18 1.33
C ASN A 360 -4.06 4.10 1.61
N ALA A 361 -3.65 2.92 2.06
CA ALA A 361 -4.59 1.83 2.35
C ALA A 361 -5.59 2.22 3.45
N ARG A 362 -5.13 2.93 4.49
CA ARG A 362 -5.99 3.50 5.52
C ARG A 362 -6.99 4.49 4.93
N GLY A 363 -6.52 5.42 4.11
CA GLY A 363 -7.39 6.39 3.46
C GLY A 363 -8.40 5.75 2.52
N LEU A 364 -8.03 4.69 1.80
CA LEU A 364 -8.94 3.89 0.99
C LEU A 364 -10.00 3.20 1.85
N LEU A 365 -9.63 2.63 2.99
CA LEU A 365 -10.59 2.03 3.92
C LEU A 365 -11.55 3.07 4.49
N VAL A 366 -11.04 4.21 4.96
CA VAL A 366 -11.86 5.34 5.47
C VAL A 366 -12.84 5.80 4.40
N TYR A 367 -12.37 5.96 3.16
CA TYR A 367 -13.25 6.30 2.04
C TYR A 367 -14.33 5.22 1.82
N THR A 368 -13.98 3.92 1.86
CA THR A 368 -14.94 2.81 1.71
C THR A 368 -15.99 2.82 2.84
N CYS A 369 -15.64 3.31 4.02
CA CYS A 369 -16.54 3.48 5.14
C CYS A 369 -17.46 4.72 5.01
N SER A 370 -17.10 5.70 4.18
CA SER A 370 -17.71 7.02 4.10
C SER A 370 -19.12 7.03 3.48
N PRO A 371 -19.93 8.05 3.77
CA PRO A 371 -21.18 8.30 3.05
C PRO A 371 -20.97 8.48 1.54
N LYS A 372 -19.87 9.12 1.12
CA LYS A 372 -19.56 9.37 -0.28
C LYS A 372 -19.35 8.08 -1.08
N TYR A 373 -18.74 7.06 -0.50
CA TYR A 373 -18.64 5.74 -1.13
C TYR A 373 -20.01 5.11 -1.32
N ARG A 374 -20.89 5.21 -0.31
CA ARG A 374 -22.26 4.70 -0.39
C ARG A 374 -23.08 5.39 -1.49
N GLU A 375 -22.94 6.70 -1.62
CA GLU A 375 -23.59 7.48 -2.70
C GLU A 375 -23.11 7.02 -4.08
N HIS A 376 -21.80 6.82 -4.26
CA HIS A 376 -21.23 6.31 -5.52
C HIS A 376 -21.74 4.89 -5.81
N LYS A 377 -21.74 3.99 -4.81
CA LYS A 377 -22.27 2.62 -4.94
C LYS A 377 -23.74 2.63 -5.38
N GLN A 378 -24.57 3.44 -4.74
CA GLN A 378 -25.99 3.55 -5.07
C GLN A 378 -26.20 4.08 -6.50
N LYS A 379 -25.49 5.14 -6.87
CA LYS A 379 -25.58 5.76 -8.20
C LYS A 379 -25.12 4.81 -9.31
N GLU A 380 -23.99 4.15 -9.13
CA GLU A 380 -23.38 3.32 -10.18
C GLU A 380 -24.03 1.94 -10.32
N LEU A 381 -24.61 1.39 -9.24
CA LEU A 381 -25.36 0.13 -9.28
C LEU A 381 -26.85 0.29 -9.55
N GLY A 382 -27.34 1.52 -9.71
CA GLY A 382 -28.73 1.78 -10.07
C GLY A 382 -29.74 1.56 -8.93
N PHE A 383 -29.28 1.52 -7.66
CA PHE A 383 -30.19 1.47 -6.51
C PHE A 383 -30.81 2.86 -6.29
N THR A 384 -31.93 3.15 -6.94
CA THR A 384 -32.78 4.28 -6.60
C THR A 384 -33.34 4.08 -5.19
N ASN A 385 -33.00 4.99 -4.28
CA ASN A 385 -33.59 5.21 -2.93
C ASN A 385 -34.60 4.16 -2.45
N LEU A 386 -34.12 3.10 -1.80
CA LEU A 386 -34.95 2.45 -0.79
C LEU A 386 -34.77 3.27 0.48
N THR A 387 -35.80 4.02 0.80
CA THR A 387 -36.00 4.80 2.03
C THR A 387 -35.57 3.99 3.24
N ILE A 388 -34.59 4.52 4.00
CA ILE A 388 -34.22 4.00 5.30
C ILE A 388 -35.39 4.33 6.25
N SER A 389 -36.15 3.30 6.64
CA SER A 389 -36.99 3.34 7.84
C SER A 389 -36.17 2.85 9.03
#